data_820b5d0fef777defed4a96fdcf46c58c
#
_entry.id   820b5d0fef777defed4a96fdcf46c58c
#
_cell.length_a   1.000
_cell.length_b   1.000
_cell.length_c   1.000
_cell.angle_alpha   90.00
_cell.angle_beta   90.00
_cell.angle_gamma   90.00
#
_symmetry.space_group_name_H-M   'P 1'
#
loop_
_entity.id
_entity.type
_entity.pdbx_description
1 polymer ?
#
loop_
_entity_poly.entity_id
_entity_poly.type
_entity_poly.pdbx_seq_one_letter_code
_entity_poly.pdbx_strand_id
1 'polypeptide(L)'
;FVYNELQSEQMIIEAEELLEHGADGIAFGFLDPDGKINSARTSEMVSIIHSYGKTAVFHRAFDVCDDPDETIHRLIELGVDRVLTSGMKSTVSKGIQLIKELQEKYGNQIEILAGSGINETNVVDIIHYTGIHQVHSSCKNWRADPTTANDHVSFSYNGINYDYVDKEKVKRMVSLVEED
;
A
#
# COMPACT_ATOMS: atom_id res chain seq x y z
N PHE A 1 8.88 10.07 -2.01
CA PHE A 1 7.97 10.31 -0.89
C PHE A 1 8.38 11.55 -0.07
N VAL A 2 9.35 12.31 -0.57
CA VAL A 2 9.68 13.66 -0.06
C VAL A 2 8.90 14.67 -0.90
N TYR A 3 8.08 15.48 -0.27
CA TYR A 3 7.21 16.45 -0.94
C TYR A 3 7.53 17.86 -0.45
N ASN A 4 7.42 18.84 -1.35
CA ASN A 4 7.50 20.25 -0.96
C ASN A 4 6.19 20.72 -0.31
N GLU A 5 6.17 21.95 0.23
CA GLU A 5 5.03 22.52 0.94
C GLU A 5 3.75 22.46 0.09
N LEU A 6 3.79 22.98 -1.14
CA LEU A 6 2.64 23.03 -2.04
C LEU A 6 2.09 21.64 -2.37
N GLN A 7 2.97 20.63 -2.59
CA GLN A 7 2.56 19.26 -2.84
C GLN A 7 1.88 18.64 -1.61
N SER A 8 2.42 18.90 -0.42
CA SER A 8 1.84 18.41 0.83
C SER A 8 0.47 19.03 1.10
N GLU A 9 0.33 20.35 0.90
CA GLU A 9 -0.97 21.06 1.02
C GLU A 9 -2.00 20.50 0.03
N GLN A 10 -1.60 20.27 -1.23
CA GLN A 10 -2.48 19.67 -2.22
C GLN A 10 -2.94 18.27 -1.81
N MET A 11 -2.05 17.41 -1.30
CA MET A 11 -2.41 16.07 -0.82
C MET A 11 -3.40 16.12 0.34
N ILE A 12 -3.29 17.10 1.23
CA ILE A 12 -4.25 17.32 2.32
C ILE A 12 -5.62 17.69 1.76
N ILE A 13 -5.70 18.66 0.85
CA ILE A 13 -6.96 19.08 0.22
C ILE A 13 -7.62 17.91 -0.52
N GLU A 14 -6.85 17.15 -1.29
CA GLU A 14 -7.35 15.96 -2.00
C GLU A 14 -7.86 14.88 -1.03
N ALA A 15 -7.18 14.68 0.11
CA ALA A 15 -7.63 13.75 1.13
C ALA A 15 -8.97 14.18 1.74
N GLU A 16 -9.14 15.44 2.09
CA GLU A 16 -10.41 15.98 2.60
C GLU A 16 -11.55 15.80 1.58
N GLU A 17 -11.33 16.15 0.33
CA GLU A 17 -12.29 15.95 -0.76
C GLU A 17 -12.71 14.48 -0.90
N LEU A 18 -11.75 13.54 -0.86
CA LEU A 18 -12.05 12.10 -0.92
C LEU A 18 -12.87 11.63 0.29
N LEU A 19 -12.52 12.10 1.49
CA LEU A 19 -13.22 11.77 2.73
C LEU A 19 -14.64 12.31 2.75
N GLU A 20 -14.85 13.55 2.32
CA GLU A 20 -16.18 14.16 2.16
C GLU A 20 -17.07 13.39 1.17
N HIS A 21 -16.46 12.81 0.14
CA HIS A 21 -17.16 11.99 -0.86
C HIS A 21 -17.26 10.50 -0.49
N GLY A 22 -16.95 10.15 0.75
CA GLY A 22 -17.25 8.83 1.31
C GLY A 22 -16.14 7.79 1.19
N ALA A 23 -14.87 8.20 1.02
CA ALA A 23 -13.76 7.27 1.15
C ALA A 23 -13.71 6.65 2.55
N ASP A 24 -13.41 5.36 2.66
CA ASP A 24 -13.31 4.63 3.93
C ASP A 24 -11.94 4.79 4.61
N GLY A 25 -10.98 5.35 3.91
CA GLY A 25 -9.64 5.66 4.40
C GLY A 25 -8.77 6.27 3.32
N ILE A 26 -7.61 6.78 3.72
CA ILE A 26 -6.61 7.36 2.81
C ILE A 26 -5.29 6.61 2.95
N ALA A 27 -4.72 6.22 1.81
CA ALA A 27 -3.37 5.67 1.74
C ALA A 27 -2.39 6.78 1.37
N PHE A 28 -1.43 7.05 2.25
CA PHE A 28 -0.48 8.14 2.11
C PHE A 28 0.91 7.74 2.65
N GLY A 29 1.91 8.63 2.53
CA GLY A 29 3.20 8.44 3.17
C GLY A 29 4.15 9.58 2.88
N PHE A 30 4.64 10.22 3.95
CA PHE A 30 5.57 11.33 3.92
C PHE A 30 6.89 10.92 4.55
N LEU A 31 7.98 11.10 3.81
CA LEU A 31 9.33 10.87 4.29
C LEU A 31 10.14 12.18 4.26
N ASP A 32 11.11 12.28 5.16
CA ASP A 32 12.15 13.27 5.10
C ASP A 32 13.28 12.83 4.14
N PRO A 33 14.17 13.74 3.69
CA PRO A 33 15.25 13.40 2.77
C PRO A 33 16.24 12.34 3.29
N ASP A 34 16.27 12.10 4.60
CA ASP A 34 17.07 11.05 5.24
C ASP A 34 16.36 9.68 5.30
N GLY A 35 15.19 9.56 4.67
CA GLY A 35 14.41 8.31 4.62
C GLY A 35 13.57 8.02 5.85
N LYS A 36 13.53 8.91 6.83
CA LYS A 36 12.67 8.78 8.01
C LYS A 36 11.26 9.31 7.76
N ILE A 37 10.32 8.90 8.61
CA ILE A 37 8.94 9.41 8.55
C ILE A 37 8.93 10.90 8.89
N ASN A 38 8.35 11.71 7.99
CA ASN A 38 8.02 13.09 8.30
C ASN A 38 6.85 13.12 9.28
N SER A 39 7.18 13.22 10.57
CA SER A 39 6.22 13.10 11.65
C SER A 39 5.18 14.20 11.67
N ALA A 40 5.55 15.43 11.29
CA ALA A 40 4.63 16.56 11.29
C ALA A 40 3.52 16.35 10.25
N ARG A 41 3.90 16.06 9.00
CA ARG A 41 2.95 15.82 7.91
C ARG A 41 2.13 14.54 8.09
N THR A 42 2.76 13.48 8.62
CA THR A 42 2.04 12.24 8.93
C THR A 42 0.98 12.46 10.01
N SER A 43 1.32 13.17 11.11
CA SER A 43 0.37 13.49 12.18
C SER A 43 -0.78 14.38 11.70
N GLU A 44 -0.50 15.37 10.87
CA GLU A 44 -1.52 16.23 10.25
C GLU A 44 -2.51 15.40 9.42
N MET A 45 -2.02 14.56 8.51
CA MET A 45 -2.86 13.70 7.66
C MET A 45 -3.69 12.72 8.49
N VAL A 46 -3.10 12.05 9.49
CA VAL A 46 -3.81 11.13 10.40
C VAL A 46 -4.92 11.86 11.14
N SER A 47 -4.64 13.06 11.66
CA SER A 47 -5.63 13.87 12.39
C SER A 47 -6.83 14.22 11.51
N ILE A 48 -6.61 14.58 10.26
CA ILE A 48 -7.66 14.87 9.30
C ILE A 48 -8.49 13.61 9.03
N ILE A 49 -7.86 12.49 8.68
CA ILE A 49 -8.55 11.23 8.40
C ILE A 49 -9.41 10.80 9.58
N HIS A 50 -8.87 10.85 10.79
CA HIS A 50 -9.58 10.49 12.01
C HIS A 50 -10.72 11.46 12.35
N SER A 51 -10.65 12.73 11.96
CA SER A 51 -11.76 13.66 12.15
C SER A 51 -13.03 13.26 11.38
N TYR A 52 -12.87 12.50 10.30
CA TYR A 52 -13.96 11.88 9.54
C TYR A 52 -14.34 10.47 10.04
N GLY A 53 -13.66 9.95 11.07
CA GLY A 53 -13.84 8.58 11.58
C GLY A 53 -13.37 7.51 10.58
N LYS A 54 -12.34 7.80 9.79
CA LYS A 54 -11.84 6.96 8.71
C LYS A 54 -10.44 6.41 8.99
N THR A 55 -9.99 5.45 8.17
CA THR A 55 -8.77 4.67 8.37
C THR A 55 -7.55 5.35 7.73
N ALA A 56 -6.51 5.57 8.51
CA ALA A 56 -5.23 6.10 8.07
C ALA A 56 -4.27 4.96 7.69
N VAL A 57 -3.92 4.87 6.41
CA VAL A 57 -3.05 3.81 5.88
C VAL A 57 -1.71 4.39 5.43
N PHE A 58 -0.60 4.01 6.08
CA PHE A 58 0.72 4.37 5.59
C PHE A 58 1.12 3.40 4.48
N HIS A 59 1.38 3.93 3.29
CA HIS A 59 1.65 3.12 2.13
C HIS A 59 3.10 2.60 2.08
N ARG A 60 3.53 2.05 0.94
CA ARG A 60 4.84 1.43 0.73
C ARG A 60 6.05 2.37 0.83
N ALA A 61 5.90 3.62 1.24
CA ALA A 61 7.01 4.43 1.73
C ALA A 61 7.72 3.75 2.91
N PHE A 62 7.00 2.94 3.68
CA PHE A 62 7.56 2.06 4.70
C PHE A 62 8.70 1.18 4.17
N ASP A 63 8.57 0.65 2.95
CA ASP A 63 9.52 -0.32 2.38
C ASP A 63 10.89 0.29 2.01
N VAL A 64 11.04 1.61 2.05
CA VAL A 64 12.31 2.32 1.76
C VAL A 64 12.92 3.00 2.98
N CYS A 65 12.34 2.81 4.17
CA CYS A 65 12.93 3.24 5.43
C CYS A 65 14.07 2.30 5.86
N ASP A 66 15.01 2.78 6.67
CA ASP A 66 16.19 1.99 7.04
C ASP A 66 15.89 0.91 8.08
N ASP A 67 15.10 1.23 9.10
CA ASP A 67 14.80 0.35 10.24
C ASP A 67 13.29 0.08 10.35
N PRO A 68 12.83 -1.16 10.12
CA PRO A 68 11.41 -1.49 10.19
C PRO A 68 10.82 -1.38 11.60
N ASP A 69 11.59 -1.68 12.64
CA ASP A 69 11.13 -1.61 14.03
C ASP A 69 10.98 -0.16 14.48
N GLU A 70 11.97 0.70 14.23
CA GLU A 70 11.89 2.13 14.52
C GLU A 70 10.73 2.78 13.75
N THR A 71 10.60 2.44 12.47
CA THR A 71 9.58 3.00 11.58
C THR A 71 8.17 2.62 12.03
N ILE A 72 7.91 1.34 12.34
CA ILE A 72 6.56 0.90 12.74
C ILE A 72 6.17 1.45 14.12
N HIS A 73 7.11 1.54 15.06
CA HIS A 73 6.88 2.21 16.34
C HIS A 73 6.46 3.66 16.14
N ARG A 74 7.14 4.37 15.24
CA ARG A 74 6.80 5.76 14.93
C ARG A 74 5.42 5.90 14.32
N LEU A 75 5.02 4.99 13.42
CA LEU A 75 3.67 4.97 12.85
C LEU A 75 2.59 4.73 13.92
N ILE A 76 2.83 3.81 14.85
CA ILE A 76 1.93 3.54 15.98
C ILE A 76 1.77 4.78 16.87
N GLU A 77 2.88 5.45 17.23
CA GLU A 77 2.86 6.70 18.03
C GLU A 77 2.08 7.82 17.33
N LEU A 78 2.13 7.89 16.01
CA LEU A 78 1.42 8.87 15.19
C LEU A 78 -0.05 8.52 14.95
N GLY A 79 -0.50 7.35 15.43
CA GLY A 79 -1.88 6.90 15.31
C GLY A 79 -2.25 6.35 13.92
N VAL A 80 -1.29 5.88 13.16
CA VAL A 80 -1.58 5.19 11.89
C VAL A 80 -2.26 3.87 12.18
N ASP A 81 -3.37 3.58 11.51
CA ASP A 81 -4.16 2.37 11.74
C ASP A 81 -3.60 1.14 11.01
N ARG A 82 -3.02 1.38 9.83
CA ARG A 82 -2.57 0.30 8.94
C ARG A 82 -1.31 0.66 8.19
N VAL A 83 -0.40 -0.31 7.98
CA VAL A 83 0.78 -0.16 7.14
C VAL A 83 0.76 -1.14 5.97
N LEU A 84 0.88 -0.61 4.74
CA LEU A 84 1.03 -1.41 3.53
C LEU A 84 2.51 -1.65 3.26
N THR A 85 2.91 -2.92 3.24
CA THR A 85 4.32 -3.30 3.04
C THR A 85 4.47 -4.55 2.17
N SER A 86 5.63 -4.70 1.56
CA SER A 86 6.10 -5.96 0.96
C SER A 86 7.26 -6.59 1.74
N GLY A 87 7.43 -6.18 3.02
CA GLY A 87 8.52 -6.63 3.86
C GLY A 87 9.86 -6.07 3.43
N MET A 88 9.90 -4.78 3.01
CA MET A 88 11.10 -4.07 2.55
C MET A 88 11.81 -4.78 1.36
N LYS A 89 11.06 -5.48 0.55
CA LYS A 89 11.56 -6.17 -0.65
C LYS A 89 10.70 -5.81 -1.86
N SER A 90 11.15 -6.20 -3.05
CA SER A 90 10.42 -5.92 -4.29
C SER A 90 9.04 -6.61 -4.37
N THR A 91 8.86 -7.73 -3.66
CA THR A 91 7.60 -8.47 -3.57
C THR A 91 7.41 -9.07 -2.18
N VAL A 92 6.15 -9.33 -1.81
CA VAL A 92 5.79 -10.01 -0.55
C VAL A 92 6.50 -11.37 -0.42
N SER A 93 6.57 -12.18 -1.48
CA SER A 93 7.23 -13.48 -1.42
C SER A 93 8.72 -13.40 -1.02
N LYS A 94 9.39 -12.27 -1.31
CA LYS A 94 10.78 -12.04 -0.90
C LYS A 94 10.90 -11.45 0.50
N GLY A 95 9.88 -10.72 0.95
CA GLY A 95 9.85 -10.06 2.26
C GLY A 95 8.97 -10.76 3.30
N ILE A 96 8.48 -11.96 2.98
CA ILE A 96 7.48 -12.68 3.77
C ILE A 96 7.91 -12.91 5.23
N GLN A 97 9.21 -13.13 5.45
CA GLN A 97 9.75 -13.33 6.79
C GLN A 97 9.60 -12.07 7.66
N LEU A 98 9.94 -10.90 7.12
CA LEU A 98 9.77 -9.63 7.85
C LEU A 98 8.29 -9.32 8.09
N ILE A 99 7.40 -9.60 7.12
CA ILE A 99 5.95 -9.41 7.32
C ILE A 99 5.44 -10.25 8.49
N LYS A 100 5.87 -11.51 8.58
CA LYS A 100 5.55 -12.40 9.71
C LYS A 100 6.04 -11.81 11.04
N GLU A 101 7.31 -11.40 11.11
CA GLU A 101 7.90 -10.79 12.31
C GLU A 101 7.15 -9.53 12.74
N LEU A 102 6.79 -8.66 11.79
CA LEU A 102 6.00 -7.45 12.07
C LEU A 102 4.60 -7.80 12.58
N GLN A 103 3.94 -8.80 11.98
CA GLN A 103 2.62 -9.27 12.42
C GLN A 103 2.68 -9.85 13.84
N GLU A 104 3.65 -10.72 14.13
CA GLU A 104 3.81 -11.33 15.45
C GLU A 104 4.10 -10.28 16.53
N LYS A 105 4.87 -9.23 16.22
CA LYS A 105 5.33 -8.25 17.18
C LYS A 105 4.38 -7.06 17.35
N TYR A 106 3.74 -6.61 16.28
CA TYR A 106 2.98 -5.35 16.24
C TYR A 106 1.53 -5.49 15.76
N GLY A 107 1.11 -6.66 15.28
CA GLY A 107 -0.21 -6.86 14.69
C GLY A 107 -1.41 -6.62 15.60
N ASN A 108 -1.19 -6.49 16.92
CA ASN A 108 -2.19 -6.07 17.90
C ASN A 108 -2.24 -4.54 18.14
N GLN A 109 -1.36 -3.78 17.53
CA GLN A 109 -1.24 -2.32 17.69
C GLN A 109 -1.44 -1.57 16.38
N ILE A 110 -1.04 -2.16 15.26
CA ILE A 110 -1.21 -1.63 13.91
C ILE A 110 -1.48 -2.77 12.95
N GLU A 111 -2.41 -2.59 12.02
CA GLU A 111 -2.75 -3.62 11.05
C GLU A 111 -1.70 -3.72 9.95
N ILE A 112 -1.21 -4.95 9.70
CA ILE A 112 -0.24 -5.23 8.64
C ILE A 112 -0.98 -5.64 7.37
N LEU A 113 -0.88 -4.82 6.34
CA LEU A 113 -1.45 -5.05 5.01
C LEU A 113 -0.35 -5.44 4.04
N ALA A 114 -0.32 -6.68 3.59
CA ALA A 114 0.69 -7.13 2.63
C ALA A 114 0.31 -6.77 1.19
N GLY A 115 1.25 -6.22 0.43
CA GLY A 115 1.04 -5.87 -0.97
C GLY A 115 2.31 -5.90 -1.82
N SER A 116 2.15 -6.08 -3.11
CA SER A 116 3.14 -6.31 -4.16
C SER A 116 3.39 -7.79 -4.46
N GLY A 117 2.91 -8.22 -5.62
CA GLY A 117 3.08 -9.59 -6.12
C GLY A 117 2.13 -10.62 -5.51
N ILE A 118 1.09 -10.18 -4.80
CA ILE A 118 0.02 -11.06 -4.31
C ILE A 118 -0.97 -11.34 -5.45
N ASN A 119 -1.32 -12.60 -5.58
CA ASN A 119 -2.26 -13.11 -6.58
C ASN A 119 -2.95 -14.39 -6.11
N GLU A 120 -3.85 -14.93 -6.92
CA GLU A 120 -4.65 -16.10 -6.62
C GLU A 120 -3.86 -17.40 -6.37
N THR A 121 -2.57 -17.45 -6.72
CA THR A 121 -1.75 -18.66 -6.52
C THR A 121 -0.90 -18.64 -5.26
N ASN A 122 -0.82 -17.49 -4.57
CA ASN A 122 0.05 -17.34 -3.40
C ASN A 122 -0.63 -16.71 -2.18
N VAL A 123 -1.83 -16.18 -2.33
CA VAL A 123 -2.50 -15.41 -1.26
C VAL A 123 -2.74 -16.24 0.00
N VAL A 124 -3.25 -17.46 -0.13
CA VAL A 124 -3.55 -18.36 1.00
C VAL A 124 -2.28 -18.74 1.75
N ASP A 125 -1.22 -19.14 1.03
CA ASP A 125 0.07 -19.47 1.64
C ASP A 125 0.68 -18.26 2.39
N ILE A 126 0.52 -17.04 1.85
CA ILE A 126 1.00 -15.82 2.49
C ILE A 126 0.24 -15.57 3.78
N ILE A 127 -1.10 -15.64 3.78
CA ILE A 127 -1.94 -15.46 4.96
C ILE A 127 -1.58 -16.49 6.03
N HIS A 128 -1.57 -17.76 5.70
CA HIS A 128 -1.24 -18.85 6.65
C HIS A 128 0.17 -18.71 7.24
N TYR A 129 1.16 -18.33 6.42
CA TYR A 129 2.54 -18.23 6.88
C TYR A 129 2.75 -17.02 7.80
N THR A 130 2.13 -15.90 7.47
CA THR A 130 2.37 -14.61 8.16
C THR A 130 1.38 -14.33 9.28
N GLY A 131 0.18 -14.91 9.24
CA GLY A 131 -0.91 -14.62 10.16
C GLY A 131 -1.55 -13.25 9.98
N ILE A 132 -1.31 -12.58 8.82
CA ILE A 132 -1.97 -11.30 8.50
C ILE A 132 -3.44 -11.53 8.14
N HIS A 133 -4.27 -10.48 8.33
CA HIS A 133 -5.70 -10.54 8.04
C HIS A 133 -6.11 -9.75 6.79
N GLN A 134 -5.17 -9.03 6.17
CA GLN A 134 -5.45 -8.22 4.99
C GLN A 134 -4.36 -8.32 3.93
N VAL A 135 -4.79 -8.29 2.68
CA VAL A 135 -3.92 -8.34 1.51
C VAL A 135 -4.33 -7.30 0.48
N HIS A 136 -3.35 -6.79 -0.26
CA HIS A 136 -3.57 -5.88 -1.38
C HIS A 136 -3.05 -6.50 -2.67
N SER A 137 -3.91 -6.56 -3.69
CA SER A 137 -3.55 -7.04 -5.03
C SER A 137 -4.12 -6.12 -6.10
N SER A 138 -3.35 -5.87 -7.14
CA SER A 138 -3.84 -5.16 -8.33
C SER A 138 -4.79 -6.02 -9.18
N CYS A 139 -4.79 -7.33 -9.00
CA CYS A 139 -5.51 -8.32 -9.82
C CYS A 139 -5.35 -8.06 -11.34
N LYS A 140 -4.20 -7.52 -11.74
CA LYS A 140 -3.99 -7.07 -13.11
C LYS A 140 -3.81 -8.21 -14.12
N ASN A 141 -4.21 -7.95 -15.34
CA ASN A 141 -3.93 -8.73 -16.51
C ASN A 141 -3.48 -7.78 -17.64
N TRP A 142 -3.04 -8.33 -18.76
CA TRP A 142 -2.49 -7.57 -19.87
C TRP A 142 -3.37 -7.68 -21.10
N ARG A 143 -3.53 -6.57 -21.82
CA ARG A 143 -4.24 -6.52 -23.09
C ARG A 143 -3.40 -5.77 -24.13
N ALA A 144 -3.33 -6.33 -25.33
CA ALA A 144 -2.69 -5.66 -26.45
C ALA A 144 -3.51 -4.47 -26.94
N ASP A 145 -2.85 -3.35 -27.16
CA ASP A 145 -3.36 -2.19 -27.88
C ASP A 145 -2.36 -1.82 -28.99
N PRO A 146 -2.60 -2.23 -30.23
CA PRO A 146 -1.68 -1.98 -31.35
C PRO A 146 -1.57 -0.49 -31.71
N THR A 147 -2.42 0.38 -31.15
CA THR A 147 -2.37 1.82 -31.40
C THR A 147 -1.36 2.55 -30.54
N THR A 148 -0.77 1.88 -29.54
CA THR A 148 0.21 2.49 -28.59
C THR A 148 1.63 2.49 -29.12
N ALA A 149 1.95 1.80 -30.22
CA ALA A 149 3.30 1.74 -30.78
C ALA A 149 3.26 1.49 -32.30
N ASN A 150 4.26 2.04 -32.99
CA ASN A 150 4.57 1.75 -34.39
C ASN A 150 6.10 1.75 -34.59
N ASP A 151 6.57 1.69 -35.83
CA ASP A 151 8.01 1.64 -36.14
C ASP A 151 8.80 2.91 -35.71
N HIS A 152 8.10 4.00 -35.37
CA HIS A 152 8.71 5.30 -35.08
C HIS A 152 8.54 5.74 -33.62
N VAL A 153 7.47 5.27 -32.93
CA VAL A 153 7.14 5.74 -31.58
C VAL A 153 6.45 4.65 -30.77
N SER A 154 6.73 4.63 -29.45
CA SER A 154 6.01 3.80 -28.48
C SER A 154 5.63 4.64 -27.27
N PHE A 155 4.35 4.59 -26.88
CA PHE A 155 3.80 5.22 -25.70
C PHE A 155 3.59 4.24 -24.54
N SER A 156 3.78 2.95 -24.79
CA SER A 156 3.58 1.90 -23.80
C SER A 156 4.87 1.58 -23.04
N TYR A 157 4.75 1.30 -21.77
CA TYR A 157 5.86 0.84 -20.92
C TYR A 157 6.09 -0.68 -20.99
N ASN A 158 5.22 -1.41 -21.71
CA ASN A 158 5.30 -2.87 -21.88
C ASN A 158 4.98 -3.30 -23.34
N GLY A 159 5.77 -2.79 -24.29
CA GLY A 159 5.53 -3.04 -25.73
C GLY A 159 4.18 -2.47 -26.18
N ILE A 160 3.30 -3.31 -26.73
CA ILE A 160 1.94 -2.92 -27.11
C ILE A 160 0.90 -3.27 -26.04
N ASN A 161 1.34 -3.72 -24.86
CA ASN A 161 0.41 -4.18 -23.84
C ASN A 161 0.21 -3.12 -22.77
N TYR A 162 -1.04 -2.93 -22.34
CA TYR A 162 -1.40 -2.18 -21.14
C TYR A 162 -2.04 -3.12 -20.12
N ASP A 163 -1.94 -2.78 -18.85
CA ASP A 163 -2.56 -3.51 -17.78
C ASP A 163 -4.00 -3.03 -17.52
N TYR A 164 -4.82 -3.96 -17.08
CA TYR A 164 -6.19 -3.69 -16.63
C TYR A 164 -6.54 -4.60 -15.45
N VAL A 165 -7.52 -4.21 -14.66
CA VAL A 165 -8.03 -5.04 -13.57
C VAL A 165 -8.88 -6.17 -14.16
N ASP A 166 -8.48 -7.42 -13.89
CA ASP A 166 -9.21 -8.61 -14.36
C ASP A 166 -10.27 -9.00 -13.33
N LYS A 167 -11.53 -8.82 -13.70
CA LYS A 167 -12.68 -9.13 -12.84
C LYS A 167 -12.71 -10.58 -12.33
N GLU A 168 -12.29 -11.54 -13.16
CA GLU A 168 -12.30 -12.95 -12.75
C GLU A 168 -11.16 -13.26 -11.77
N LYS A 169 -10.01 -12.58 -11.87
CA LYS A 169 -8.98 -12.63 -10.84
C LYS A 169 -9.46 -12.02 -9.52
N VAL A 170 -10.16 -10.89 -9.57
CA VAL A 170 -10.75 -10.29 -8.36
C VAL A 170 -11.68 -11.26 -7.66
N LYS A 171 -12.63 -11.88 -8.41
CA LYS A 171 -13.56 -12.85 -7.84
C LYS A 171 -12.84 -14.04 -7.19
N ARG A 172 -11.84 -14.61 -7.89
CA ARG A 172 -11.06 -15.73 -7.33
C ARG A 172 -10.31 -15.31 -6.06
N MET A 173 -9.69 -14.12 -6.06
CA MET A 173 -9.02 -13.58 -4.86
C MET A 173 -9.98 -13.45 -3.68
N VAL A 174 -11.17 -12.87 -3.90
CA VAL A 174 -12.18 -12.71 -2.85
C VAL A 174 -12.60 -14.06 -2.30
N SER A 175 -12.97 -15.03 -3.16
CA SER A 175 -13.36 -16.37 -2.70
C SER A 175 -12.28 -17.05 -1.86
N LEU A 176 -11.01 -16.96 -2.29
CA LEU A 176 -9.90 -17.58 -1.56
C LEU A 176 -9.65 -16.97 -0.17
N VAL A 177 -9.93 -15.68 -0.01
CA VAL A 177 -9.73 -14.97 1.28
C VAL A 177 -10.94 -15.11 2.19
N GLU A 178 -12.15 -15.32 1.66
CA GLU A 178 -13.38 -15.53 2.44
C GLU A 178 -13.54 -16.97 2.95
N GLU A 179 -12.91 -17.95 2.28
CA GLU A 179 -12.98 -19.39 2.66
C GLU A 179 -11.93 -19.76 3.73
N ASP A 180 -10.98 -18.88 4.04
CA ASP A 180 -9.86 -19.09 4.95
C ASP A 180 -10.11 -18.38 6.30
#